data_2fdaeb80acae52758e99e3e91682f98e
#
_entry.id   2fdaeb80acae52758e99e3e91682f98e
#
_cell.length_a   1.000
_cell.length_b   1.000
_cell.length_c   1.000
_cell.angle_alpha   90.00
_cell.angle_beta   90.00
_cell.angle_gamma   90.00
#
_symmetry.space_group_name_H-M   'P 1'
#
loop_
_entity.id
_entity.type
_entity.pdbx_description
1 polymer ?
#
loop_
_entity_poly.entity_id
_entity_poly.type
_entity_poly.pdbx_seq_one_letter_code
_entity_poly.pdbx_strand_id
1 'polypeptide(L)'
;MRFINPKTDYAFKKIFGSSESKDILISFLNALIYDGNPTIEYLEIINPNLPPRVQGLKDTYLDVKAQLDDGTFVIIEMQVLNVQSFGKRVVFNAAKTYAFQLQSGEGYRMLKPVIALTLTDFEMFVNREQLISHFVYREKDDGYPYPDNEIELVFVELPKFTKELHELETLTDKWIYFIKYARSLTEIPENMDDIPELHRAFGIANQADLTPTELEDLERREMFIYDQQGAIALGIEQGREQGLEQGLEQGLEQGLEQGERQATRAIARNLLDRLDDEAIAATTGLSVEEVRELR
;
A
#
# COMPACT_ATOMS: atom_id res chain seq x y z
N MET A 1 16.99 3.75 25.86
CA MET A 1 15.73 4.47 25.56
C MET A 1 14.71 3.51 25.01
N ARG A 2 13.43 3.87 24.99
CA ARG A 2 12.40 3.13 24.22
C ARG A 2 11.67 4.14 23.35
N PHE A 3 11.49 3.84 22.08
CA PHE A 3 10.82 4.73 21.16
C PHE A 3 9.40 4.25 20.86
N ILE A 4 8.48 5.17 20.60
CA ILE A 4 7.15 4.86 20.12
C ILE A 4 7.23 4.36 18.68
N ASN A 5 6.22 3.61 18.24
CA ASN A 5 6.15 3.13 16.87
C ASN A 5 5.70 4.27 15.93
N PRO A 6 6.58 4.83 15.07
CA PRO A 6 6.23 5.94 14.19
C PRO A 6 5.13 5.60 13.18
N LYS A 7 4.84 4.31 12.96
CA LYS A 7 3.78 3.85 12.04
C LYS A 7 2.38 3.98 12.61
N THR A 8 2.22 4.22 13.91
CA THR A 8 0.90 4.51 14.48
C THR A 8 0.47 5.94 14.16
N ASP A 9 -0.83 6.16 13.92
CA ASP A 9 -1.38 7.50 13.61
C ASP A 9 -1.07 8.53 14.71
N TYR A 10 -1.08 8.10 15.99
CA TYR A 10 -0.72 8.94 17.12
C TYR A 10 0.75 9.38 17.06
N ALA A 11 1.67 8.42 16.91
CA ALA A 11 3.10 8.72 16.89
C ALA A 11 3.46 9.54 15.64
N PHE A 12 2.90 9.20 14.49
CA PHE A 12 3.12 9.92 13.24
C PHE A 12 2.71 11.40 13.37
N LYS A 13 1.50 11.66 13.88
CA LYS A 13 1.01 13.01 14.14
C LYS A 13 1.84 13.76 15.19
N LYS A 14 2.29 13.08 16.24
CA LYS A 14 3.14 13.66 17.27
C LYS A 14 4.50 14.09 16.71
N ILE A 15 5.11 13.29 15.84
CA ILE A 15 6.43 13.54 15.26
C ILE A 15 6.36 14.59 14.14
N PHE A 16 5.37 14.51 13.24
CA PHE A 16 5.32 15.28 11.99
C PHE A 16 4.23 16.35 11.96
N GLY A 17 3.21 16.25 12.81
CA GLY A 17 2.01 17.09 12.73
C GLY A 17 2.01 18.32 13.65
N SER A 18 3.05 18.53 14.44
CA SER A 18 3.18 19.70 15.33
C SER A 18 3.79 20.89 14.61
N SER A 19 3.34 22.11 14.93
CA SER A 19 3.97 23.35 14.44
C SER A 19 5.44 23.48 14.84
N GLU A 20 5.86 22.79 15.88
CA GLU A 20 7.27 22.75 16.35
C GLU A 20 8.12 21.75 15.58
N SER A 21 7.49 20.90 14.75
CA SER A 21 8.16 19.85 13.95
C SER A 21 8.33 20.24 12.48
N LYS A 22 8.25 21.53 12.14
CA LYS A 22 8.34 21.98 10.73
C LYS A 22 9.62 21.55 10.04
N ASP A 23 10.76 21.70 10.69
CA ASP A 23 12.07 21.30 10.18
C ASP A 23 12.19 19.78 10.00
N ILE A 24 11.64 19.02 10.94
CA ILE A 24 11.53 17.55 10.85
C ILE A 24 10.72 17.17 9.62
N LEU A 25 9.57 17.81 9.42
CA LEU A 25 8.70 17.54 8.28
C LEU A 25 9.34 17.98 6.96
N ILE A 26 10.03 19.11 6.90
CA ILE A 26 10.78 19.56 5.71
C ILE A 26 11.84 18.54 5.32
N SER A 27 12.68 18.11 6.28
CA SER A 27 13.73 17.11 6.06
C SER A 27 13.13 15.79 5.56
N PHE A 28 12.05 15.33 6.17
CA PHE A 28 11.34 14.11 5.79
C PHE A 28 10.75 14.18 4.37
N LEU A 29 10.09 15.27 4.02
CA LEU A 29 9.49 15.46 2.69
C LEU A 29 10.57 15.60 1.61
N ASN A 30 11.64 16.34 1.87
CA ASN A 30 12.77 16.43 0.96
C ASN A 30 13.40 15.05 0.72
N ALA A 31 13.51 14.22 1.75
CA ALA A 31 14.03 12.87 1.64
C ALA A 31 13.16 11.97 0.75
N LEU A 32 11.84 11.98 0.94
CA LEU A 32 10.95 11.00 0.30
C LEU A 32 10.40 11.44 -1.06
N ILE A 33 10.29 12.76 -1.30
CA ILE A 33 9.70 13.30 -2.55
C ILE A 33 10.81 13.75 -3.51
N TYR A 34 11.93 14.25 -2.98
CA TYR A 34 12.98 14.89 -3.77
C TYR A 34 14.37 14.24 -3.60
N ASP A 35 14.42 12.96 -3.20
CA ASP A 35 15.66 12.18 -3.05
C ASP A 35 16.73 12.84 -2.16
N GLY A 36 16.29 13.58 -1.13
CA GLY A 36 17.16 14.30 -0.21
C GLY A 36 17.63 15.68 -0.71
N ASN A 37 17.22 16.09 -1.91
CA ASN A 37 17.51 17.45 -2.38
C ASN A 37 16.70 18.48 -1.59
N PRO A 38 17.30 19.60 -1.12
CA PRO A 38 16.65 20.62 -0.31
C PRO A 38 15.73 21.51 -1.17
N THR A 39 14.66 20.93 -1.69
CA THR A 39 13.69 21.61 -2.56
C THR A 39 12.66 22.38 -1.75
N ILE A 40 12.21 21.81 -0.61
CA ILE A 40 11.29 22.47 0.32
C ILE A 40 12.15 23.22 1.34
N GLU A 41 12.06 24.54 1.36
CA GLU A 41 12.74 25.39 2.32
C GLU A 41 11.80 25.83 3.47
N TYR A 42 10.53 25.97 3.17
CA TYR A 42 9.51 26.39 4.15
C TYR A 42 8.18 25.70 3.92
N LEU A 43 7.45 25.44 5.00
CA LEU A 43 6.07 24.98 4.97
C LEU A 43 5.29 25.46 6.19
N GLU A 44 3.96 25.42 6.08
CA GLU A 44 3.04 25.56 7.22
C GLU A 44 2.26 24.26 7.40
N ILE A 45 2.26 23.75 8.64
CA ILE A 45 1.41 22.63 9.03
C ILE A 45 0.02 23.20 9.30
N ILE A 46 -0.97 22.68 8.60
CA ILE A 46 -2.34 23.15 8.64
C ILE A 46 -3.29 22.05 9.12
N ASN A 47 -4.53 22.44 9.46
CA ASN A 47 -5.52 21.48 9.96
C ASN A 47 -5.74 20.32 8.97
N PRO A 48 -5.47 19.06 9.36
CA PRO A 48 -5.61 17.91 8.50
C PRO A 48 -7.07 17.47 8.27
N ASN A 49 -8.04 18.09 8.96
CA ASN A 49 -9.45 17.78 8.77
C ASN A 49 -9.96 18.36 7.43
N LEU A 50 -10.60 17.50 6.64
CA LEU A 50 -11.27 17.87 5.40
C LEU A 50 -12.79 17.70 5.59
N PRO A 51 -13.48 18.69 6.17
CA PRO A 51 -14.92 18.61 6.41
C PRO A 51 -15.68 18.54 5.08
N PRO A 52 -16.88 17.93 5.06
CA PRO A 52 -17.72 17.93 3.88
C PRO A 52 -18.25 19.35 3.63
N ARG A 53 -18.11 19.87 2.40
CA ARG A 53 -18.75 21.13 1.99
C ARG A 53 -20.22 20.94 1.59
N VAL A 54 -20.63 19.69 1.37
CA VAL A 54 -22.01 19.32 1.02
C VAL A 54 -22.52 18.33 2.05
N GLN A 55 -23.73 18.57 2.54
CA GLN A 55 -24.37 17.69 3.52
C GLN A 55 -24.48 16.25 2.97
N GLY A 56 -24.02 15.27 3.74
CA GLY A 56 -24.00 13.85 3.35
C GLY A 56 -22.70 13.35 2.70
N LEU A 57 -21.73 14.22 2.42
CA LEU A 57 -20.39 13.78 2.04
C LEU A 57 -19.60 13.30 3.26
N LYS A 58 -18.70 12.34 3.02
CA LYS A 58 -17.86 11.73 4.05
C LYS A 58 -16.84 12.74 4.60
N ASP A 59 -16.76 12.85 5.93
CA ASP A 59 -15.62 13.46 6.60
C ASP A 59 -14.34 12.68 6.34
N THR A 60 -13.24 13.38 6.18
CA THR A 60 -11.93 12.76 5.94
C THR A 60 -10.90 13.41 6.85
N TYR A 61 -10.16 12.58 7.54
CA TYR A 61 -9.05 12.99 8.41
C TYR A 61 -7.76 12.46 7.80
N LEU A 62 -6.82 13.37 7.57
CA LEU A 62 -5.45 13.07 7.14
C LEU A 62 -4.56 12.97 8.39
N ASP A 63 -3.41 12.32 8.28
CA ASP A 63 -2.47 12.31 9.40
C ASP A 63 -1.75 13.66 9.52
N VAL A 64 -1.20 14.16 8.41
CA VAL A 64 -0.58 15.48 8.35
C VAL A 64 -1.03 16.18 7.06
N LYS A 65 -1.21 17.50 7.14
CA LYS A 65 -1.43 18.38 5.99
C LYS A 65 -0.54 19.61 6.13
N ALA A 66 0.17 19.95 5.07
CA ALA A 66 1.03 21.12 5.02
C ALA A 66 0.82 21.90 3.73
N GLN A 67 1.20 23.17 3.74
CA GLN A 67 1.27 24.02 2.57
C GLN A 67 2.70 24.55 2.42
N LEU A 68 3.27 24.38 1.25
CA LEU A 68 4.60 24.87 0.88
C LEU A 68 4.55 26.37 0.54
N ASP A 69 5.71 26.99 0.43
CA ASP A 69 5.87 28.42 0.11
C ASP A 69 5.33 28.81 -1.28
N ASP A 70 5.39 27.90 -2.26
CA ASP A 70 4.79 28.09 -3.59
C ASP A 70 3.26 27.92 -3.60
N GLY A 71 2.69 27.51 -2.44
CA GLY A 71 1.29 27.26 -2.23
C GLY A 71 0.87 25.80 -2.44
N THR A 72 1.74 24.92 -2.91
CA THR A 72 1.48 23.49 -3.07
C THR A 72 1.03 22.85 -1.75
N PHE A 73 -0.02 22.05 -1.79
CA PHE A 73 -0.46 21.28 -0.62
C PHE A 73 0.20 19.91 -0.60
N VAL A 74 0.72 19.53 0.56
CA VAL A 74 1.18 18.16 0.82
C VAL A 74 0.25 17.52 1.85
N ILE A 75 -0.34 16.39 1.50
CA ILE A 75 -1.12 15.55 2.41
C ILE A 75 -0.36 14.25 2.65
N ILE A 76 -0.33 13.78 3.89
CA ILE A 76 0.45 12.61 4.28
C ILE A 76 -0.46 11.64 5.01
N GLU A 77 -0.38 10.37 4.64
CA GLU A 77 -1.06 9.26 5.31
C GLU A 77 -0.07 8.14 5.61
N MET A 78 -0.10 7.62 6.84
CA MET A 78 0.59 6.39 7.24
C MET A 78 -0.45 5.26 7.36
N GLN A 79 -0.32 4.21 6.56
CA GLN A 79 -1.27 3.10 6.53
C GLN A 79 -0.59 1.77 6.86
N VAL A 80 -0.97 1.18 7.98
CA VAL A 80 -0.40 -0.08 8.46
C VAL A 80 -1.15 -1.31 7.94
N LEU A 81 -2.47 -1.20 7.78
CA LEU A 81 -3.33 -2.31 7.39
C LEU A 81 -3.75 -2.18 5.92
N ASN A 82 -3.56 -3.24 5.15
CA ASN A 82 -4.08 -3.29 3.78
C ASN A 82 -5.60 -3.51 3.81
N VAL A 83 -6.35 -2.44 3.60
CA VAL A 83 -7.81 -2.48 3.60
C VAL A 83 -8.36 -2.32 2.19
N GLN A 84 -9.52 -2.94 1.93
CA GLN A 84 -10.18 -2.85 0.64
C GLN A 84 -10.41 -1.39 0.23
N SER A 85 -10.15 -1.07 -1.02
CA SER A 85 -10.33 0.27 -1.61
C SER A 85 -9.41 1.37 -1.07
N PHE A 86 -8.30 1.02 -0.39
CA PHE A 86 -7.34 2.01 0.11
C PHE A 86 -6.83 2.94 -1.00
N GLY A 87 -6.41 2.41 -2.15
CA GLY A 87 -5.97 3.24 -3.29
C GLY A 87 -7.02 4.25 -3.77
N LYS A 88 -8.32 3.87 -3.73
CA LYS A 88 -9.40 4.82 -4.05
C LYS A 88 -9.50 5.94 -3.02
N ARG A 89 -9.22 5.64 -1.74
CA ARG A 89 -9.22 6.64 -0.66
C ARG A 89 -8.10 7.65 -0.86
N VAL A 90 -6.90 7.22 -1.22
CA VAL A 90 -5.77 8.11 -1.51
C VAL A 90 -6.12 9.10 -2.62
N VAL A 91 -6.62 8.59 -3.76
CA VAL A 91 -7.06 9.45 -4.89
C VAL A 91 -8.20 10.40 -4.46
N PHE A 92 -9.18 9.90 -3.71
CA PHE A 92 -10.29 10.72 -3.21
C PHE A 92 -9.80 11.86 -2.30
N ASN A 93 -8.86 11.59 -1.39
CA ASN A 93 -8.30 12.59 -0.48
C ASN A 93 -7.50 13.66 -1.23
N ALA A 94 -6.70 13.27 -2.22
CA ALA A 94 -5.96 14.18 -3.07
C ALA A 94 -6.91 15.07 -3.89
N ALA A 95 -7.90 14.48 -4.56
CA ALA A 95 -8.89 15.19 -5.35
C ALA A 95 -9.76 16.13 -4.48
N LYS A 96 -10.16 15.70 -3.29
CA LYS A 96 -10.90 16.52 -2.32
C LYS A 96 -10.07 17.70 -1.84
N THR A 97 -8.79 17.49 -1.54
CA THR A 97 -7.86 18.56 -1.15
C THR A 97 -7.70 19.58 -2.27
N TYR A 98 -7.61 19.11 -3.52
CA TYR A 98 -7.51 19.97 -4.69
C TYR A 98 -8.81 20.75 -4.95
N ALA A 99 -9.96 20.07 -5.02
CA ALA A 99 -11.23 20.68 -5.35
C ALA A 99 -11.75 21.67 -4.27
N PHE A 100 -11.36 21.45 -3.00
CA PHE A 100 -11.86 22.26 -1.88
C PHE A 100 -11.03 23.52 -1.64
N GLN A 101 -10.06 23.83 -2.46
CA GLN A 101 -9.34 25.10 -2.40
C GLN A 101 -10.21 26.27 -2.81
N LEU A 102 -11.07 26.11 -3.83
CA LEU A 102 -11.88 27.18 -4.36
C LEU A 102 -13.20 27.37 -3.60
N GLN A 103 -13.59 28.64 -3.48
CA GLN A 103 -14.92 29.04 -3.08
C GLN A 103 -15.75 29.45 -4.29
N SER A 104 -17.07 29.62 -4.08
CA SER A 104 -17.95 30.07 -5.15
C SER A 104 -17.53 31.44 -5.66
N GLY A 105 -17.30 31.57 -6.97
CA GLY A 105 -16.88 32.82 -7.62
C GLY A 105 -15.36 32.96 -7.81
N GLU A 106 -14.54 32.08 -7.25
CA GLU A 106 -13.10 32.08 -7.46
C GLU A 106 -12.70 31.39 -8.78
N GLY A 107 -11.68 31.90 -9.43
CA GLY A 107 -11.18 31.36 -10.71
C GLY A 107 -10.23 30.17 -10.51
N TYR A 108 -10.24 29.22 -11.45
CA TYR A 108 -9.39 28.01 -11.43
C TYR A 108 -7.88 28.31 -11.35
N ARG A 109 -7.42 29.48 -11.76
CA ARG A 109 -6.03 29.92 -11.62
C ARG A 109 -5.54 30.02 -10.16
N MET A 110 -6.46 30.00 -9.21
CA MET A 110 -6.15 30.02 -7.77
C MET A 110 -5.83 28.65 -7.22
N LEU A 111 -6.16 27.58 -7.96
CA LEU A 111 -5.80 26.21 -7.56
C LEU A 111 -4.31 26.06 -7.47
N LYS A 112 -3.89 25.28 -6.48
CA LYS A 112 -2.50 24.92 -6.22
C LYS A 112 -2.34 23.41 -6.29
N PRO A 113 -1.20 22.91 -6.75
CA PRO A 113 -0.94 21.48 -6.80
C PRO A 113 -1.12 20.78 -5.46
N VAL A 114 -1.38 19.48 -5.52
CA VAL A 114 -1.49 18.60 -4.34
C VAL A 114 -0.57 17.41 -4.52
N ILE A 115 0.33 17.19 -3.57
CA ILE A 115 1.15 16.00 -3.45
C ILE A 115 0.55 15.13 -2.33
N ALA A 116 0.12 13.92 -2.66
CA ALA A 116 -0.36 12.95 -1.69
C ALA A 116 0.72 11.91 -1.42
N LEU A 117 1.46 12.09 -0.31
CA LEU A 117 2.47 11.15 0.17
C LEU A 117 1.81 10.09 1.04
N THR A 118 1.94 8.84 0.65
CA THR A 118 1.36 7.69 1.34
C THR A 118 2.45 6.70 1.70
N LEU A 119 2.62 6.44 2.99
CA LEU A 119 3.50 5.38 3.49
C LEU A 119 2.65 4.14 3.79
N THR A 120 3.08 2.97 3.34
CA THR A 120 2.39 1.70 3.61
C THR A 120 3.30 0.71 4.31
N ASP A 121 2.77 0.00 5.33
CA ASP A 121 3.46 -1.13 5.99
C ASP A 121 3.04 -2.45 5.32
N PHE A 122 2.67 -2.41 4.07
CA PHE A 122 2.35 -3.54 3.19
C PHE A 122 2.71 -3.21 1.74
N GLU A 123 2.91 -4.25 0.92
CA GLU A 123 3.13 -4.07 -0.51
C GLU A 123 1.80 -3.77 -1.22
N MET A 124 1.71 -2.60 -1.82
CA MET A 124 0.55 -2.18 -2.62
C MET A 124 0.72 -2.56 -4.09
N PHE A 125 1.95 -2.51 -4.60
CA PHE A 125 2.30 -2.80 -5.99
C PHE A 125 3.19 -4.04 -6.07
N VAL A 126 2.60 -5.24 -5.94
CA VAL A 126 3.28 -6.54 -5.83
C VAL A 126 4.24 -6.83 -7.01
N ASN A 127 3.95 -6.29 -8.21
CA ASN A 127 4.77 -6.51 -9.40
C ASN A 127 5.83 -5.42 -9.65
N ARG A 128 6.13 -4.59 -8.66
CA ARG A 128 7.12 -3.50 -8.74
C ARG A 128 8.11 -3.63 -7.60
N GLU A 129 9.38 -3.49 -7.90
CA GLU A 129 10.47 -3.53 -6.91
C GLU A 129 10.76 -2.16 -6.27
N GLN A 130 10.34 -1.07 -6.92
CA GLN A 130 10.60 0.28 -6.46
C GLN A 130 9.99 0.52 -5.08
N LEU A 131 10.84 0.98 -4.16
CA LEU A 131 10.47 1.39 -2.81
C LEU A 131 9.58 2.62 -2.79
N ILE A 132 9.91 3.62 -3.62
CA ILE A 132 9.16 4.85 -3.81
C ILE A 132 8.62 4.89 -5.25
N SER A 133 7.33 5.16 -5.39
CA SER A 133 6.66 5.26 -6.69
C SER A 133 5.91 6.58 -6.80
N HIS A 134 6.19 7.33 -7.88
CA HIS A 134 5.52 8.57 -8.22
C HIS A 134 4.52 8.35 -9.35
N PHE A 135 3.28 8.77 -9.16
CA PHE A 135 2.23 8.71 -10.17
C PHE A 135 1.79 10.13 -10.53
N VAL A 136 1.96 10.46 -11.81
CA VAL A 136 1.66 11.77 -12.40
C VAL A 136 0.83 11.59 -13.66
N TYR A 137 0.20 12.65 -14.14
CA TYR A 137 -0.58 12.61 -15.38
C TYR A 137 0.34 12.54 -16.61
N ARG A 138 0.09 11.55 -17.47
CA ARG A 138 0.81 11.39 -18.74
C ARG A 138 -0.17 10.94 -19.83
N GLU A 139 0.16 11.33 -21.06
CA GLU A 139 -0.48 10.79 -22.24
C GLU A 139 -0.29 9.25 -22.26
N LYS A 140 -1.30 8.52 -22.71
CA LYS A 140 -1.37 7.06 -22.52
C LYS A 140 -0.41 6.30 -23.44
N ASP A 141 -0.23 6.76 -24.68
CA ASP A 141 0.43 5.98 -25.72
C ASP A 141 1.93 6.27 -25.82
N ASP A 142 2.35 7.54 -25.69
CA ASP A 142 3.75 7.96 -25.78
C ASP A 142 4.35 8.42 -24.44
N GLY A 143 3.53 8.55 -23.40
CA GLY A 143 3.98 8.96 -22.06
C GLY A 143 4.27 10.45 -21.95
N TYR A 144 3.82 11.29 -22.88
CA TYR A 144 4.03 12.74 -22.82
C TYR A 144 3.44 13.31 -21.51
N PRO A 145 4.21 14.07 -20.72
CA PRO A 145 3.74 14.62 -19.45
C PRO A 145 2.63 15.64 -19.69
N TYR A 146 1.56 15.57 -18.90
CA TYR A 146 0.56 16.64 -18.87
C TYR A 146 1.22 17.92 -18.35
N PRO A 147 1.03 19.10 -19.02
CA PRO A 147 1.77 20.32 -18.68
C PRO A 147 1.59 20.79 -17.24
N ASP A 148 0.36 20.65 -16.71
CA ASP A 148 0.01 21.08 -15.37
C ASP A 148 -0.13 19.84 -14.46
N ASN A 149 0.93 19.50 -13.70
CA ASN A 149 0.89 18.37 -12.77
C ASN A 149 0.21 18.77 -11.46
N GLU A 150 -1.12 18.83 -11.48
CA GLU A 150 -1.94 19.35 -10.39
C GLU A 150 -2.11 18.37 -9.22
N ILE A 151 -2.04 17.06 -9.47
CA ILE A 151 -2.10 16.02 -8.44
C ILE A 151 -1.00 15.00 -8.69
N GLU A 152 -0.15 14.83 -7.70
CA GLU A 152 0.87 13.80 -7.65
C GLU A 152 0.59 12.84 -6.50
N LEU A 153 0.69 11.53 -6.78
CA LEU A 153 0.58 10.50 -5.75
C LEU A 153 1.96 9.87 -5.55
N VAL A 154 2.49 9.96 -4.34
CA VAL A 154 3.77 9.36 -3.95
C VAL A 154 3.51 8.23 -2.97
N PHE A 155 3.95 7.02 -3.29
CA PHE A 155 3.84 5.87 -2.41
C PHE A 155 5.22 5.41 -1.96
N VAL A 156 5.34 5.19 -0.64
CA VAL A 156 6.53 4.60 0.00
C VAL A 156 6.10 3.29 0.63
N GLU A 157 6.57 2.17 0.07
CA GLU A 157 6.18 0.82 0.52
C GLU A 157 7.26 0.25 1.46
N LEU A 158 7.11 0.46 2.76
CA LEU A 158 8.10 0.10 3.78
C LEU A 158 8.58 -1.37 3.74
N PRO A 159 7.78 -2.39 3.38
CA PRO A 159 8.27 -3.76 3.26
C PRO A 159 9.41 -3.92 2.25
N LYS A 160 9.42 -3.13 1.18
CA LYS A 160 10.46 -3.16 0.13
C LYS A 160 11.81 -2.58 0.56
N PHE A 161 11.86 -1.89 1.69
CA PHE A 161 13.10 -1.41 2.27
C PHE A 161 13.77 -2.53 3.06
N THR A 162 14.93 -2.99 2.60
CA THR A 162 15.66 -4.13 3.17
C THR A 162 17.04 -3.78 3.72
N LYS A 163 17.45 -2.50 3.62
CA LYS A 163 18.76 -2.05 4.09
C LYS A 163 18.90 -2.20 5.61
N GLU A 164 20.05 -2.72 6.00
CA GLU A 164 20.48 -2.77 7.39
C GLU A 164 21.08 -1.43 7.83
N LEU A 165 21.26 -1.24 9.13
CA LEU A 165 21.72 0.02 9.72
C LEU A 165 23.06 0.52 9.15
N HIS A 166 23.98 -0.40 8.83
CA HIS A 166 25.30 -0.07 8.29
C HIS A 166 25.29 0.27 6.80
N GLU A 167 24.16 0.05 6.10
CA GLU A 167 23.97 0.31 4.66
C GLU A 167 23.24 1.64 4.40
N LEU A 168 22.92 2.41 5.44
CA LEU A 168 22.20 3.66 5.34
C LEU A 168 23.11 4.79 4.84
N GLU A 169 23.05 5.09 3.56
CA GLU A 169 23.90 6.10 2.92
C GLU A 169 23.17 7.45 2.78
N THR A 170 21.90 7.43 2.35
CA THR A 170 21.14 8.61 2.00
C THR A 170 20.23 9.10 3.15
N LEU A 171 19.83 10.37 3.10
CA LEU A 171 18.81 10.90 4.01
C LEU A 171 17.48 10.11 3.90
N THR A 172 17.13 9.70 2.70
CA THR A 172 15.97 8.86 2.40
C THR A 172 16.05 7.52 3.13
N ASP A 173 17.19 6.81 3.05
CA ASP A 173 17.41 5.56 3.78
C ASP A 173 17.18 5.74 5.27
N LYS A 174 17.75 6.79 5.84
CA LYS A 174 17.70 7.06 7.28
C LYS A 174 16.29 7.38 7.77
N TRP A 175 15.54 8.19 7.02
CA TRP A 175 14.13 8.46 7.34
C TRP A 175 13.24 7.21 7.24
N ILE A 176 13.42 6.40 6.20
CA ILE A 176 12.66 5.15 6.05
C ILE A 176 13.04 4.17 7.15
N TYR A 177 14.33 4.05 7.48
CA TYR A 177 14.79 3.21 8.59
C TYR A 177 14.19 3.66 9.93
N PHE A 178 14.14 4.98 10.19
CA PHE A 178 13.48 5.54 11.37
C PHE A 178 12.00 5.12 11.43
N ILE A 179 11.23 5.33 10.37
CA ILE A 179 9.81 4.96 10.35
C ILE A 179 9.63 3.45 10.58
N LYS A 180 10.46 2.63 9.95
CA LYS A 180 10.32 1.18 9.96
C LYS A 180 10.79 0.55 11.25
N TYR A 181 11.89 1.02 11.82
CA TYR A 181 12.62 0.31 12.86
C TYR A 181 12.80 1.05 14.20
N ALA A 182 12.45 2.34 14.33
CA ALA A 182 12.67 3.10 15.58
C ALA A 182 12.11 2.37 16.81
N ARG A 183 10.94 1.71 16.70
CA ARG A 183 10.31 0.95 17.79
C ARG A 183 11.20 -0.15 18.38
N SER A 184 12.07 -0.75 17.58
CA SER A 184 12.99 -1.82 17.99
C SER A 184 14.34 -1.33 18.50
N LEU A 185 14.64 -0.05 18.33
CA LEU A 185 15.89 0.54 18.77
C LEU A 185 15.87 0.87 20.28
N THR A 186 17.05 0.78 20.91
CA THR A 186 17.26 1.13 22.33
C THR A 186 18.06 2.43 22.51
N GLU A 187 18.67 2.90 21.41
CA GLU A 187 19.46 4.14 21.35
C GLU A 187 19.39 4.72 19.94
N ILE A 188 19.76 5.97 19.77
CA ILE A 188 19.85 6.61 18.46
C ILE A 188 21.13 6.10 17.78
N PRO A 189 21.03 5.54 16.53
CA PRO A 189 22.22 5.10 15.80
C PRO A 189 23.15 6.29 15.47
N GLU A 190 24.46 6.10 15.63
CA GLU A 190 25.46 7.17 15.41
C GLU A 190 25.34 7.81 14.02
N ASN A 191 25.12 6.99 12.96
CA ASN A 191 24.98 7.50 11.59
C ASN A 191 23.66 8.25 11.32
N MET A 192 22.76 8.33 12.31
CA MET A 192 21.51 9.10 12.25
C MET A 192 21.50 10.26 13.26
N ASP A 193 22.30 10.16 14.31
CA ASP A 193 22.36 11.15 15.40
C ASP A 193 22.98 12.49 14.95
N ASP A 194 23.87 12.46 13.97
CA ASP A 194 24.49 13.63 13.35
C ASP A 194 23.51 14.51 12.54
N ILE A 195 22.29 14.03 12.28
CA ILE A 195 21.26 14.75 11.53
C ILE A 195 20.29 15.38 12.54
N PRO A 196 20.30 16.72 12.69
CA PRO A 196 19.53 17.40 13.74
C PRO A 196 18.04 17.07 13.73
N GLU A 197 17.43 16.95 12.56
CA GLU A 197 16.01 16.68 12.41
C GLU A 197 15.66 15.24 12.81
N LEU A 198 16.53 14.27 12.50
CA LEU A 198 16.36 12.88 12.94
C LEU A 198 16.59 12.75 14.43
N HIS A 199 17.64 13.40 14.98
CA HIS A 199 17.88 13.46 16.43
C HIS A 199 16.64 13.97 17.17
N ARG A 200 16.05 15.07 16.70
CA ARG A 200 14.83 15.63 17.28
C ARG A 200 13.62 14.72 17.12
N ALA A 201 13.48 14.06 15.96
CA ALA A 201 12.42 13.09 15.74
C ALA A 201 12.49 11.91 16.71
N PHE A 202 13.70 11.37 16.97
CA PHE A 202 13.94 10.38 18.02
C PHE A 202 13.64 10.91 19.41
N GLY A 203 13.97 12.18 19.70
CA GLY A 203 13.63 12.85 20.95
C GLY A 203 12.10 12.86 21.17
N ILE A 204 11.33 13.31 20.18
CA ILE A 204 9.85 13.31 20.24
C ILE A 204 9.29 11.88 20.35
N ALA A 205 9.94 10.91 19.72
CA ALA A 205 9.54 9.51 19.76
C ALA A 205 9.93 8.80 21.08
N ASN A 206 10.67 9.43 21.98
CA ASN A 206 11.10 8.82 23.25
C ASN A 206 9.90 8.60 24.17
N GLN A 207 9.68 7.35 24.59
CA GLN A 207 8.57 6.98 25.49
C GLN A 207 8.69 7.61 26.88
N ALA A 208 9.90 7.97 27.31
CA ALA A 208 10.11 8.58 28.63
C ALA A 208 9.43 9.95 28.77
N ASP A 209 9.12 10.61 27.66
CA ASP A 209 8.50 11.93 27.62
C ASP A 209 6.97 11.87 27.49
N LEU A 210 6.40 10.64 27.49
CA LEU A 210 4.96 10.42 27.42
C LEU A 210 4.35 10.39 28.83
N THR A 211 3.16 10.95 28.94
CA THR A 211 2.32 10.78 30.12
C THR A 211 1.78 9.34 30.21
N PRO A 212 1.40 8.86 31.40
CA PRO A 212 0.80 7.52 31.56
C PRO A 212 -0.42 7.30 30.63
N THR A 213 -1.26 8.31 30.45
CA THR A 213 -2.44 8.25 29.58
C THR A 213 -2.04 8.09 28.11
N GLU A 214 -1.02 8.81 27.65
CA GLU A 214 -0.50 8.67 26.29
C GLU A 214 0.10 7.28 26.03
N LEU A 215 0.79 6.71 27.04
CA LEU A 215 1.32 5.35 26.95
C LEU A 215 0.21 4.31 26.85
N GLU A 216 -0.84 4.43 27.67
CA GLU A 216 -2.01 3.52 27.60
C GLU A 216 -2.72 3.61 26.23
N ASP A 217 -2.89 4.82 25.70
CA ASP A 217 -3.50 5.03 24.37
C ASP A 217 -2.63 4.45 23.26
N LEU A 218 -1.31 4.59 23.35
CA LEU A 218 -0.36 4.01 22.40
C LEU A 218 -0.42 2.48 22.42
N GLU A 219 -0.33 1.86 23.63
CA GLU A 219 -0.40 0.41 23.79
C GLU A 219 -1.72 -0.17 23.24
N ARG A 220 -2.83 0.51 23.50
CA ARG A 220 -4.15 0.11 22.97
C ARG A 220 -4.19 0.14 21.44
N ARG A 221 -3.59 1.14 20.82
CA ARG A 221 -3.50 1.26 19.35
C ARG A 221 -2.57 0.21 18.75
N GLU A 222 -1.40 -0.02 19.35
CA GLU A 222 -0.48 -1.07 18.91
C GLU A 222 -1.15 -2.46 19.02
N MET A 223 -1.85 -2.74 20.11
CA MET A 223 -2.60 -3.99 20.28
C MET A 223 -3.70 -4.15 19.24
N PHE A 224 -4.48 -3.10 18.99
CA PHE A 224 -5.50 -3.13 17.93
C PHE A 224 -4.92 -3.46 16.56
N ILE A 225 -3.80 -2.83 16.18
CA ILE A 225 -3.11 -3.11 14.91
C ILE A 225 -2.65 -4.57 14.86
N TYR A 226 -2.05 -5.07 15.93
CA TYR A 226 -1.59 -6.45 16.05
C TYR A 226 -2.73 -7.46 15.88
N ASP A 227 -3.85 -7.23 16.57
CA ASP A 227 -5.05 -8.08 16.48
C ASP A 227 -5.63 -8.10 15.06
N GLN A 228 -5.67 -6.93 14.38
CA GLN A 228 -6.13 -6.85 13.00
C GLN A 228 -5.19 -7.56 12.03
N GLN A 229 -3.88 -7.42 12.20
CA GLN A 229 -2.89 -8.15 11.40
C GLN A 229 -3.02 -9.67 11.60
N GLY A 230 -3.23 -10.11 12.85
CA GLY A 230 -3.49 -11.51 13.16
C GLY A 230 -4.76 -12.05 12.50
N ALA A 231 -5.86 -11.29 12.53
CA ALA A 231 -7.11 -11.66 11.88
C ALA A 231 -6.98 -11.75 10.35
N ILE A 232 -6.24 -10.84 9.74
CA ILE A 232 -5.95 -10.88 8.29
C ILE A 232 -5.10 -12.11 7.95
N ALA A 233 -4.04 -12.39 8.72
CA ALA A 233 -3.16 -13.55 8.48
C ALA A 233 -3.94 -14.87 8.58
N LEU A 234 -4.80 -15.00 9.61
CA LEU A 234 -5.68 -16.15 9.76
C LEU A 234 -6.66 -16.33 8.59
N GLY A 235 -7.25 -15.23 8.12
CA GLY A 235 -8.15 -15.25 6.97
C GLY A 235 -7.45 -15.70 5.67
N ILE A 236 -6.20 -15.26 5.45
CA ILE A 236 -5.38 -15.69 4.30
C ILE A 236 -5.06 -17.19 4.41
N GLU A 237 -4.67 -17.67 5.58
CA GLU A 237 -4.36 -19.09 5.79
C GLU A 237 -5.58 -19.98 5.55
N GLN A 238 -6.73 -19.64 6.12
CA GLN A 238 -8.00 -20.36 5.90
C GLN A 238 -8.41 -20.33 4.40
N GLY A 239 -8.29 -19.19 3.73
CA GLY A 239 -8.58 -19.08 2.30
C GLY A 239 -7.65 -19.93 1.45
N ARG A 240 -6.37 -20.03 1.82
CA ARG A 240 -5.40 -20.89 1.14
C ARG A 240 -5.72 -22.38 1.33
N GLU A 241 -6.07 -22.80 2.55
CA GLU A 241 -6.46 -24.18 2.83
C GLU A 241 -7.70 -24.59 2.06
N GLN A 242 -8.75 -23.75 2.08
CA GLN A 242 -9.98 -23.99 1.32
C GLN A 242 -9.73 -24.04 -0.19
N GLY A 243 -8.91 -23.14 -0.70
CA GLY A 243 -8.55 -23.14 -2.13
C GLY A 243 -7.76 -24.39 -2.54
N LEU A 244 -6.87 -24.88 -1.68
CA LEU A 244 -6.12 -26.12 -1.93
C LEU A 244 -7.05 -27.35 -1.93
N GLU A 245 -7.96 -27.45 -0.96
CA GLU A 245 -8.95 -28.53 -0.85
C GLU A 245 -9.86 -28.58 -2.07
N GLN A 246 -10.43 -27.44 -2.44
CA GLN A 246 -11.27 -27.30 -3.64
C GLN A 246 -10.52 -27.65 -4.93
N GLY A 247 -9.27 -27.17 -5.06
CA GLY A 247 -8.43 -27.46 -6.21
C GLY A 247 -8.08 -28.95 -6.34
N LEU A 248 -7.84 -29.61 -5.19
CA LEU A 248 -7.55 -31.05 -5.14
C LEU A 248 -8.80 -31.87 -5.56
N GLU A 249 -9.98 -31.52 -5.02
CA GLU A 249 -11.24 -32.18 -5.34
C GLU A 249 -11.58 -32.05 -6.84
N GLN A 250 -11.51 -30.83 -7.36
CA GLN A 250 -11.75 -30.57 -8.79
C GLN A 250 -10.73 -31.28 -9.70
N GLY A 251 -9.45 -31.29 -9.30
CA GLY A 251 -8.40 -31.96 -10.04
C GLY A 251 -8.58 -33.48 -10.07
N LEU A 252 -9.05 -34.07 -8.94
CA LEU A 252 -9.35 -35.50 -8.85
C LEU A 252 -10.53 -35.87 -9.74
N GLU A 253 -11.63 -35.10 -9.69
CA GLU A 253 -12.82 -35.32 -10.50
C GLU A 253 -12.49 -35.25 -12.00
N GLN A 254 -11.81 -34.18 -12.42
CA GLN A 254 -11.38 -34.02 -13.82
C GLN A 254 -10.41 -35.14 -14.27
N GLY A 255 -9.49 -35.56 -13.36
CA GLY A 255 -8.56 -36.62 -13.65
C GLY A 255 -9.23 -37.96 -13.83
N LEU A 256 -10.25 -38.30 -13.01
CA LEU A 256 -11.07 -39.50 -13.16
C LEU A 256 -11.86 -39.48 -14.47
N GLU A 257 -12.56 -38.39 -14.77
CA GLU A 257 -13.34 -38.24 -16.01
C GLU A 257 -12.45 -38.41 -17.27
N GLN A 258 -11.30 -37.73 -17.27
CA GLN A 258 -10.35 -37.85 -18.39
C GLN A 258 -9.76 -39.28 -18.51
N GLY A 259 -9.44 -39.90 -17.35
CA GLY A 259 -8.94 -41.27 -17.31
C GLY A 259 -9.98 -42.27 -17.86
N GLU A 260 -11.23 -42.18 -17.42
CA GLU A 260 -12.33 -43.00 -17.91
C GLU A 260 -12.54 -42.82 -19.41
N ARG A 261 -12.55 -41.58 -19.90
CA ARG A 261 -12.72 -41.28 -21.33
C ARG A 261 -11.55 -41.80 -22.16
N GLN A 262 -10.31 -41.72 -21.68
CA GLN A 262 -9.14 -42.29 -22.36
C GLN A 262 -9.20 -43.83 -22.40
N ALA A 263 -9.56 -44.47 -21.29
CA ALA A 263 -9.73 -45.91 -21.20
C ALA A 263 -10.82 -46.41 -22.15
N THR A 264 -11.96 -45.73 -22.20
CA THR A 264 -13.07 -46.02 -23.10
C THR A 264 -12.64 -45.90 -24.56
N ARG A 265 -11.91 -44.83 -24.93
CA ARG A 265 -11.36 -44.69 -26.29
C ARG A 265 -10.33 -45.76 -26.64
N ALA A 266 -9.50 -46.18 -25.68
CA ALA A 266 -8.54 -47.26 -25.90
C ALA A 266 -9.24 -48.60 -26.13
N ILE A 267 -10.30 -48.90 -25.37
CA ILE A 267 -11.14 -50.09 -25.58
C ILE A 267 -11.78 -50.03 -26.97
N ALA A 268 -12.38 -48.90 -27.34
CA ALA A 268 -12.98 -48.73 -28.66
C ALA A 268 -12.00 -49.01 -29.82
N ARG A 269 -10.77 -48.46 -29.72
CA ARG A 269 -9.71 -48.69 -30.71
C ARG A 269 -9.34 -50.16 -30.87
N ASN A 270 -9.30 -50.94 -29.81
CA ASN A 270 -8.99 -52.39 -29.85
C ASN A 270 -10.12 -53.21 -30.49
N LEU A 271 -11.32 -52.64 -30.60
CA LEU A 271 -12.48 -53.30 -31.19
C LEU A 271 -12.71 -52.93 -32.67
N LEU A 272 -12.00 -51.91 -33.20
CA LEU A 272 -12.22 -51.40 -34.57
C LEU A 272 -12.07 -52.46 -35.66
N ASP A 273 -11.19 -53.46 -35.49
CA ASP A 273 -10.95 -54.55 -36.44
C ASP A 273 -11.88 -55.75 -36.25
N ARG A 274 -12.78 -55.70 -35.24
CA ARG A 274 -13.58 -56.87 -34.82
C ARG A 274 -15.08 -56.61 -34.86
N LEU A 275 -15.52 -55.37 -34.74
CA LEU A 275 -16.93 -54.97 -34.63
C LEU A 275 -17.22 -53.78 -35.54
N ASP A 276 -18.50 -53.61 -35.91
CA ASP A 276 -18.95 -52.40 -36.58
C ASP A 276 -19.09 -51.19 -35.60
N ASP A 277 -19.23 -50.00 -36.14
CA ASP A 277 -19.22 -48.75 -35.36
C ASP A 277 -20.40 -48.68 -34.38
N GLU A 278 -21.58 -49.19 -34.75
CA GLU A 278 -22.78 -49.25 -33.91
C GLU A 278 -22.59 -50.19 -32.71
N ALA A 279 -21.97 -51.37 -32.92
CA ALA A 279 -21.69 -52.34 -31.86
C ALA A 279 -20.63 -51.82 -30.90
N ILE A 280 -19.59 -51.12 -31.40
CA ILE A 280 -18.55 -50.48 -30.55
C ILE A 280 -19.18 -49.38 -29.72
N ALA A 281 -20.01 -48.52 -30.32
CA ALA A 281 -20.70 -47.43 -29.61
C ALA A 281 -21.60 -47.99 -28.47
N ALA A 282 -22.39 -49.04 -28.78
CA ALA A 282 -23.24 -49.70 -27.79
C ALA A 282 -22.45 -50.34 -26.62
N THR A 283 -21.22 -50.83 -26.88
CA THR A 283 -20.39 -51.52 -25.89
C THR A 283 -19.59 -50.55 -25.00
N THR A 284 -19.13 -49.42 -25.61
CA THR A 284 -18.24 -48.47 -24.93
C THR A 284 -18.94 -47.22 -24.37
N GLY A 285 -20.17 -46.96 -24.82
CA GLY A 285 -20.90 -45.73 -24.48
C GLY A 285 -20.45 -44.48 -25.27
N LEU A 286 -19.53 -44.61 -26.23
CA LEU A 286 -19.15 -43.53 -27.13
C LEU A 286 -20.27 -43.35 -28.20
N SER A 287 -20.37 -42.14 -28.74
CA SER A 287 -21.22 -41.89 -29.89
C SER A 287 -20.63 -42.57 -31.13
N VAL A 288 -21.50 -42.89 -32.13
CA VAL A 288 -21.05 -43.48 -33.42
C VAL A 288 -20.06 -42.55 -34.13
N GLU A 289 -20.26 -41.23 -34.02
CA GLU A 289 -19.34 -40.24 -34.54
C GLU A 289 -17.95 -40.32 -33.90
N GLU A 290 -17.89 -40.41 -32.56
CA GLU A 290 -16.61 -40.56 -31.82
C GLU A 290 -15.89 -41.87 -32.20
N VAL A 291 -16.62 -42.95 -32.43
CA VAL A 291 -16.03 -44.21 -32.91
C VAL A 291 -15.46 -44.07 -34.31
N ARG A 292 -16.13 -43.36 -35.22
CA ARG A 292 -15.62 -43.07 -36.58
C ARG A 292 -14.37 -42.24 -36.59
N GLU A 293 -14.25 -41.27 -35.67
CA GLU A 293 -13.03 -40.46 -35.51
C GLU A 293 -11.81 -41.27 -35.01
N LEU A 294 -12.03 -42.48 -34.48
CA LEU A 294 -10.95 -43.35 -34.00
C LEU A 294 -10.39 -44.27 -35.11
N ARG A 295 -11.09 -44.40 -36.26
CA ARG A 295 -10.61 -45.13 -37.44
C ARG A 295 -9.61 -44.29 -38.20
#